data_abf479ebeb9bf52cd41c0c3a95093280
#
_entry.id   abf479ebeb9bf52cd41c0c3a95093280
#
_cell.length_a   1.000
_cell.length_b   1.000
_cell.length_c   1.000
_cell.angle_alpha   90.00
_cell.angle_beta   90.00
_cell.angle_gamma   90.00
#
_symmetry.space_group_name_H-M   'P 1'
#
loop_
_entity.id
_entity.type
_entity.pdbx_description
1 polymer ?
#
loop_
_entity_poly.entity_id
_entity_poly.type
_entity_poly.pdbx_seq_one_letter_code
_entity_poly.pdbx_strand_id
1 'polypeptide(L)'
;MPKTKKPAVSKNTEFDDPKNEHFCVKFNNYMNTIPLQAFTAQDYNFFMTICALIKGRGTDRVVITFKDLREMTNFSENSTDELIKEFGQVFKKMAGIICNVNSERYTYGFTLFNSYGIDREEKEFVVAANPDFAFILNRYLDGFTFFELKDFLSLRSKYDKALYRLLCQYRSTGLYVVKIEPFRQLMCFPADMPNKKMMQQLKSSIAALHNLLPDLTCEPTKSSKRDVGIVSLKFTFQKSKAEPAQEVLTVNPDFVNQKPEEGLTMSQLAELAEMKSQHLDDLAAKNAVTFSVVE
;
A
#
# COMPACT_ATOMS: atom_id res chain seq x y z
N MET A 1 -8.79 25.80 30.59
CA MET A 1 -8.14 24.79 29.73
C MET A 1 -7.34 25.51 28.67
N PRO A 2 -6.06 25.27 28.49
CA PRO A 2 -5.26 25.96 27.48
C PRO A 2 -5.67 25.46 26.09
N LYS A 3 -5.98 26.40 25.19
CA LYS A 3 -6.24 26.12 23.77
C LYS A 3 -4.93 25.60 23.13
N THR A 4 -4.90 24.32 22.80
CA THR A 4 -3.79 23.74 22.01
C THR A 4 -3.73 24.44 20.66
N LYS A 5 -2.63 25.07 20.34
CA LYS A 5 -2.36 25.62 19.01
C LYS A 5 -2.37 24.44 18.02
N LYS A 6 -3.22 24.52 17.00
CA LYS A 6 -3.16 23.61 15.86
C LYS A 6 -1.74 23.67 15.26
N PRO A 7 -1.10 22.54 14.99
CA PRO A 7 0.19 22.53 14.32
C PRO A 7 0.06 23.22 12.96
N ALA A 8 1.08 23.99 12.60
CA ALA A 8 1.14 24.67 11.30
C ALA A 8 1.15 23.61 10.20
N VAL A 9 0.10 23.59 9.40
CA VAL A 9 0.01 22.75 8.21
C VAL A 9 1.10 23.20 7.24
N SER A 10 2.04 22.32 6.90
CA SER A 10 2.99 22.55 5.81
C SER A 10 2.20 22.87 4.54
N LYS A 11 2.76 23.70 3.67
CA LYS A 11 2.12 24.06 2.38
C LYS A 11 1.79 22.77 1.64
N ASN A 12 0.49 22.41 1.60
CA ASN A 12 0.01 21.26 0.87
C ASN A 12 0.35 21.46 -0.60
N THR A 13 1.10 20.51 -1.16
CA THR A 13 1.25 20.43 -2.60
C THR A 13 -0.08 19.96 -3.21
N GLU A 14 -0.23 20.18 -4.51
CA GLU A 14 -1.40 19.72 -5.28
C GLU A 14 -1.74 18.23 -5.05
N PHE A 15 -0.71 17.41 -4.83
CA PHE A 15 -0.83 15.96 -4.63
C PHE A 15 -1.17 15.54 -3.18
N ASP A 16 -1.13 16.47 -2.23
CA ASP A 16 -1.34 16.19 -0.81
C ASP A 16 -2.68 16.72 -0.29
N ASP A 17 -3.40 17.50 -1.08
CA ASP A 17 -4.75 17.96 -0.75
C ASP A 17 -5.79 16.89 -1.12
N PRO A 18 -6.52 16.30 -0.14
CA PRO A 18 -7.56 15.32 -0.41
C PRO A 18 -8.71 15.80 -1.30
N LYS A 19 -8.88 17.11 -1.42
CA LYS A 19 -9.90 17.73 -2.28
C LYS A 19 -9.41 17.96 -3.71
N ASN A 20 -8.12 17.77 -3.95
CA ASN A 20 -7.54 17.93 -5.29
C ASN A 20 -7.74 16.65 -6.09
N GLU A 21 -8.04 16.80 -7.37
CA GLU A 21 -8.20 15.68 -8.31
C GLU A 21 -6.90 14.88 -8.50
N HIS A 22 -5.74 15.46 -8.19
CA HIS A 22 -4.42 14.81 -8.25
C HIS A 22 -3.97 14.22 -6.90
N PHE A 23 -4.86 14.16 -5.92
CA PHE A 23 -4.53 13.51 -4.64
C PHE A 23 -4.04 12.08 -4.85
N CYS A 24 -2.87 11.76 -4.30
CA CYS A 24 -2.14 10.56 -4.66
C CYS A 24 -1.86 9.63 -3.49
N VAL A 25 -1.71 8.36 -3.85
CA VAL A 25 -1.11 7.33 -3.00
C VAL A 25 0.36 7.24 -3.34
N LYS A 26 1.23 7.27 -2.32
CA LYS A 26 2.67 7.05 -2.46
C LYS A 26 3.15 6.19 -1.29
N PHE A 27 3.93 5.16 -1.58
CA PHE A 27 4.48 4.26 -0.57
C PHE A 27 5.75 3.57 -1.09
N ASN A 28 6.57 3.06 -0.17
CA ASN A 28 7.73 2.24 -0.53
C ASN A 28 7.29 0.95 -1.23
N ASN A 29 8.08 0.49 -2.19
CA ASN A 29 7.79 -0.69 -3.01
C ASN A 29 7.53 -1.97 -2.19
N TYR A 30 8.02 -2.06 -0.95
CA TYR A 30 7.70 -3.16 -0.04
C TYR A 30 6.20 -3.35 0.20
N MET A 31 5.41 -2.27 0.12
CA MET A 31 3.96 -2.35 0.21
C MET A 31 3.35 -3.28 -0.85
N ASN A 32 3.98 -3.39 -2.03
CA ASN A 32 3.51 -4.25 -3.11
C ASN A 32 3.71 -5.74 -2.83
N THR A 33 4.55 -6.11 -1.87
CA THR A 33 4.79 -7.50 -1.47
C THR A 33 3.76 -7.98 -0.43
N ILE A 34 2.95 -7.08 0.14
CA ILE A 34 1.92 -7.45 1.12
C ILE A 34 0.74 -8.12 0.40
N PRO A 35 0.44 -9.40 0.67
CA PRO A 35 -0.70 -10.07 0.09
C PRO A 35 -2.00 -9.60 0.77
N LEU A 36 -2.94 -9.08 -0.03
CA LEU A 36 -4.23 -8.59 0.45
C LEU A 36 -5.36 -9.56 0.07
N GLN A 37 -5.18 -10.85 0.39
CA GLN A 37 -6.06 -11.94 -0.07
C GLN A 37 -7.52 -11.76 0.34
N ALA A 38 -7.76 -11.36 1.58
CA ALA A 38 -9.09 -11.17 2.13
C ALA A 38 -9.79 -9.90 1.61
N PHE A 39 -9.10 -9.06 0.83
CA PHE A 39 -9.63 -7.78 0.40
C PHE A 39 -10.59 -7.93 -0.78
N THR A 40 -11.73 -7.27 -0.67
CA THR A 40 -12.63 -6.95 -1.77
C THR A 40 -12.14 -5.69 -2.51
N ALA A 41 -12.78 -5.34 -3.61
CA ALA A 41 -12.47 -4.08 -4.30
C ALA A 41 -12.76 -2.85 -3.41
N GLN A 42 -13.78 -2.92 -2.56
CA GLN A 42 -14.11 -1.84 -1.63
C GLN A 42 -13.10 -1.75 -0.49
N ASP A 43 -12.63 -2.88 0.06
CA ASP A 43 -11.55 -2.88 1.05
C ASP A 43 -10.29 -2.20 0.52
N TYR A 44 -9.95 -2.45 -0.75
CA TYR A 44 -8.85 -1.76 -1.43
C TYR A 44 -9.06 -0.24 -1.50
N ASN A 45 -10.30 0.22 -1.75
CA ASN A 45 -10.62 1.64 -1.77
C ASN A 45 -10.34 2.28 -0.40
N PHE A 46 -10.90 1.69 0.67
CA PHE A 46 -10.66 2.16 2.04
C PHE A 46 -9.17 2.18 2.38
N PHE A 47 -8.48 1.07 2.12
CA PHE A 47 -7.08 0.93 2.48
C PHE A 47 -6.18 1.94 1.77
N MET A 48 -6.31 2.11 0.44
CA MET A 48 -5.49 3.05 -0.30
C MET A 48 -5.83 4.50 0.02
N THR A 49 -7.10 4.81 0.31
CA THR A 49 -7.50 6.14 0.80
C THR A 49 -6.84 6.45 2.14
N ILE A 50 -6.84 5.50 3.09
CA ILE A 50 -6.17 5.66 4.38
C ILE A 50 -4.66 5.84 4.19
N CYS A 51 -4.01 5.05 3.33
CA CYS A 51 -2.59 5.21 3.01
C CYS A 51 -2.28 6.58 2.42
N ALA A 52 -3.13 7.10 1.53
CA ALA A 52 -2.98 8.44 0.97
C ALA A 52 -3.10 9.54 2.05
N LEU A 53 -4.01 9.38 3.00
CA LEU A 53 -4.22 10.33 4.10
C LEU A 53 -3.08 10.31 5.13
N ILE A 54 -2.44 9.17 5.35
CA ILE A 54 -1.32 9.01 6.29
C ILE A 54 0.00 9.49 5.67
N LYS A 55 0.10 9.48 4.34
CA LYS A 55 1.29 9.90 3.62
C LYS A 55 1.79 11.27 4.12
N GLY A 56 3.07 11.34 4.47
CA GLY A 56 3.71 12.57 4.98
C GLY A 56 3.33 12.96 6.41
N ARG A 57 2.51 12.17 7.13
CA ARG A 57 2.07 12.46 8.50
C ARG A 57 2.78 11.64 9.58
N GLY A 58 3.69 10.75 9.18
CA GLY A 58 4.41 9.90 10.13
C GLY A 58 3.46 9.02 10.94
N THR A 59 3.53 9.13 12.27
CA THR A 59 2.68 8.40 13.22
C THR A 59 1.50 9.22 13.74
N ASP A 60 1.28 10.42 13.23
CA ASP A 60 0.18 11.27 13.65
C ASP A 60 -1.16 10.59 13.37
N ARG A 61 -2.11 10.80 14.27
CA ARG A 61 -3.47 10.33 14.07
C ARG A 61 -4.12 11.07 12.92
N VAL A 62 -4.68 10.31 12.00
CA VAL A 62 -5.49 10.83 10.90
C VAL A 62 -6.95 10.81 11.34
N VAL A 63 -7.59 11.97 11.23
CA VAL A 63 -9.03 12.12 11.45
C VAL A 63 -9.68 12.42 10.12
N ILE A 64 -10.75 11.70 9.81
CA ILE A 64 -11.51 11.88 8.57
C ILE A 64 -13.01 11.80 8.89
N THR A 65 -13.80 12.74 8.35
CA THR A 65 -15.25 12.73 8.55
C THR A 65 -15.91 11.56 7.80
N PHE A 66 -17.09 11.10 8.27
CA PHE A 66 -17.86 10.06 7.59
C PHE A 66 -18.20 10.47 6.15
N LYS A 67 -18.47 11.75 5.94
CA LYS A 67 -18.76 12.30 4.61
C LYS A 67 -17.54 12.19 3.69
N ASP A 68 -16.41 12.72 4.13
CA ASP A 68 -15.19 12.74 3.30
C ASP A 68 -14.71 11.31 3.00
N LEU A 69 -14.73 10.41 3.98
CA LEU A 69 -14.35 9.02 3.75
C LEU A 69 -15.27 8.33 2.72
N ARG A 70 -16.58 8.58 2.79
CA ARG A 70 -17.53 8.04 1.82
C ARG A 70 -17.22 8.52 0.40
N GLU A 71 -17.03 9.82 0.25
CA GLU A 71 -16.69 10.44 -1.04
C GLU A 71 -15.35 9.91 -1.57
N MET A 72 -14.32 9.91 -0.74
CA MET A 72 -12.97 9.48 -1.11
C MET A 72 -12.82 7.97 -1.35
N THR A 73 -13.76 7.15 -0.94
CA THR A 73 -13.72 5.69 -1.17
C THR A 73 -14.71 5.22 -2.23
N ASN A 74 -15.47 6.16 -2.84
CA ASN A 74 -16.59 5.85 -3.73
C ASN A 74 -17.58 4.86 -3.09
N PHE A 75 -17.84 5.02 -1.78
CA PHE A 75 -18.76 4.15 -1.06
C PHE A 75 -20.20 4.54 -1.38
N SER A 76 -20.90 3.66 -2.07
CA SER A 76 -22.23 3.95 -2.66
C SER A 76 -23.38 3.94 -1.67
N GLU A 77 -23.22 3.23 -0.52
CA GLU A 77 -24.27 3.11 0.48
C GLU A 77 -24.46 4.43 1.25
N ASN A 78 -25.72 4.88 1.37
CA ASN A 78 -26.05 6.14 2.04
C ASN A 78 -26.13 6.00 3.56
N SER A 79 -26.30 4.77 4.08
CA SER A 79 -26.40 4.50 5.51
C SER A 79 -25.07 4.75 6.23
N THR A 80 -25.11 5.51 7.31
CA THR A 80 -23.95 5.71 8.19
C THR A 80 -23.58 4.42 8.92
N ASP A 81 -24.55 3.61 9.30
CA ASP A 81 -24.29 2.34 9.99
C ASP A 81 -23.60 1.34 9.08
N GLU A 82 -23.96 1.27 7.80
CA GLU A 82 -23.25 0.43 6.84
C GLU A 82 -21.82 0.93 6.57
N LEU A 83 -21.59 2.26 6.50
CA LEU A 83 -20.24 2.81 6.40
C LEU A 83 -19.39 2.42 7.61
N ILE A 84 -19.92 2.56 8.82
CA ILE A 84 -19.24 2.20 10.07
C ILE A 84 -18.93 0.69 10.11
N LYS A 85 -19.89 -0.13 9.71
CA LYS A 85 -19.74 -1.58 9.66
C LYS A 85 -18.64 -1.99 8.66
N GLU A 86 -18.67 -1.43 7.45
CA GLU A 86 -17.68 -1.72 6.42
C GLU A 86 -16.27 -1.28 6.86
N PHE A 87 -16.15 -0.06 7.40
CA PHE A 87 -14.90 0.44 7.96
C PHE A 87 -14.35 -0.52 9.04
N GLY A 88 -15.20 -0.96 9.97
CA GLY A 88 -14.81 -1.91 11.00
C GLY A 88 -14.37 -3.26 10.45
N GLN A 89 -14.99 -3.76 9.36
CA GLN A 89 -14.59 -5.00 8.69
C GLN A 89 -13.25 -4.85 7.99
N VAL A 90 -13.03 -3.74 7.30
CA VAL A 90 -11.74 -3.45 6.66
C VAL A 90 -10.62 -3.42 7.69
N PHE A 91 -10.84 -2.77 8.85
CA PHE A 91 -9.85 -2.73 9.93
C PHE A 91 -9.57 -4.11 10.53
N LYS A 92 -10.58 -4.97 10.68
CA LYS A 92 -10.35 -6.36 11.11
C LYS A 92 -9.43 -7.11 10.13
N LYS A 93 -9.66 -6.95 8.82
CA LYS A 93 -8.81 -7.55 7.80
C LYS A 93 -7.38 -6.99 7.85
N MET A 94 -7.24 -5.67 8.01
CA MET A 94 -5.92 -5.02 8.14
C MET A 94 -5.18 -5.42 9.42
N ALA A 95 -5.89 -5.59 10.53
CA ALA A 95 -5.31 -6.06 11.79
C ALA A 95 -4.78 -7.50 11.70
N GLY A 96 -5.34 -8.32 10.81
CA GLY A 96 -4.84 -9.67 10.52
C GLY A 96 -3.60 -9.71 9.62
N ILE A 97 -3.15 -8.56 9.08
CA ILE A 97 -1.95 -8.50 8.26
C ILE A 97 -0.75 -8.25 9.17
N ILE A 98 0.09 -9.26 9.32
CA ILE A 98 1.35 -9.16 10.03
C ILE A 98 2.48 -9.09 9.01
N CYS A 99 3.23 -8.00 9.04
CA CYS A 99 4.45 -7.86 8.28
C CYS A 99 5.60 -8.50 9.08
N ASN A 100 6.20 -9.56 8.54
CA ASN A 100 7.32 -10.24 9.19
C ASN A 100 8.63 -9.90 8.50
N VAL A 101 9.61 -9.50 9.28
CA VAL A 101 11.00 -9.33 8.85
C VAL A 101 11.82 -10.45 9.50
N ASN A 102 12.37 -11.32 8.67
CA ASN A 102 13.13 -12.49 9.14
C ASN A 102 14.61 -12.33 8.79
N SER A 103 15.47 -12.58 9.76
CA SER A 103 16.90 -12.74 9.57
C SER A 103 17.36 -14.07 10.19
N GLU A 104 18.61 -14.45 9.96
CA GLU A 104 19.19 -15.63 10.63
C GLU A 104 19.18 -15.53 12.16
N ARG A 105 19.22 -14.30 12.69
CA ARG A 105 19.33 -14.03 14.12
C ARG A 105 17.98 -13.82 14.81
N TYR A 106 16.99 -13.21 14.12
CA TYR A 106 15.70 -12.87 14.73
C TYR A 106 14.58 -12.78 13.72
N THR A 107 13.35 -12.95 14.22
CA THR A 107 12.11 -12.66 13.51
C THR A 107 11.42 -11.50 14.20
N TYR A 108 11.04 -10.49 13.42
CA TYR A 108 10.30 -9.34 13.91
C TYR A 108 8.99 -9.19 13.13
N GLY A 109 7.88 -9.07 13.85
CA GLY A 109 6.56 -8.90 13.26
C GLY A 109 5.87 -7.64 13.75
N PHE A 110 5.17 -6.94 12.86
CA PHE A 110 4.37 -5.78 13.21
C PHE A 110 3.08 -5.72 12.39
N THR A 111 2.05 -5.06 12.94
CA THR A 111 0.78 -4.80 12.28
C THR A 111 0.83 -3.46 11.53
N LEU A 112 -0.07 -3.28 10.56
CA LEU A 112 -0.10 -2.04 9.77
C LEU A 112 -0.56 -0.82 10.59
N PHE A 113 -1.49 -1.04 11.52
CA PHE A 113 -2.10 0.03 12.31
C PHE A 113 -2.09 -0.32 13.79
N ASN A 114 -1.85 0.68 14.64
CA ASN A 114 -1.90 0.53 16.09
C ASN A 114 -3.34 0.58 16.62
N SER A 115 -4.15 1.45 16.06
CA SER A 115 -5.51 1.66 16.50
C SER A 115 -6.39 2.32 15.46
N TYR A 116 -7.68 2.16 15.64
CA TYR A 116 -8.69 2.97 14.98
C TYR A 116 -9.80 3.32 15.98
N GLY A 117 -10.47 4.41 15.73
CA GLY A 117 -11.62 4.89 16.52
C GLY A 117 -12.76 5.33 15.62
N ILE A 118 -13.96 5.29 16.16
CA ILE A 118 -15.18 5.75 15.51
C ILE A 118 -15.88 6.70 16.50
N ASP A 119 -15.88 7.98 16.18
CA ASP A 119 -16.66 8.97 16.92
C ASP A 119 -18.02 9.16 16.24
N ARG A 120 -19.08 8.73 16.92
CA ARG A 120 -20.45 8.79 16.36
C ARG A 120 -21.08 10.16 16.56
N GLU A 121 -20.62 10.91 17.55
CA GLU A 121 -21.09 12.27 17.85
C GLU A 121 -20.50 13.26 16.83
N GLU A 122 -19.18 13.26 16.70
CA GLU A 122 -18.46 14.13 15.75
C GLU A 122 -18.53 13.59 14.30
N LYS A 123 -19.02 12.37 14.11
CA LYS A 123 -19.11 11.66 12.81
C LYS A 123 -17.75 11.54 12.11
N GLU A 124 -16.77 11.06 12.86
CA GLU A 124 -15.40 10.96 12.43
C GLU A 124 -14.83 9.54 12.65
N PHE A 125 -13.92 9.16 11.77
CA PHE A 125 -13.01 8.04 11.95
C PHE A 125 -11.64 8.56 12.33
N VAL A 126 -10.97 7.86 13.24
CA VAL A 126 -9.61 8.15 13.67
C VAL A 126 -8.75 6.92 13.39
N VAL A 127 -7.60 7.10 12.77
CA VAL A 127 -6.67 6.01 12.44
C VAL A 127 -5.27 6.40 12.88
N ALA A 128 -4.54 5.46 13.49
CA ALA A 128 -3.14 5.60 13.82
C ALA A 128 -2.32 4.47 13.18
N ALA A 129 -1.34 4.84 12.34
CA ALA A 129 -0.42 3.89 11.76
C ALA A 129 0.56 3.36 12.82
N ASN A 130 0.96 2.10 12.67
CA ASN A 130 2.10 1.58 13.39
C ASN A 130 3.37 2.34 12.93
N PRO A 131 4.31 2.71 13.82
CA PRO A 131 5.54 3.38 13.43
C PRO A 131 6.33 2.66 12.33
N ASP A 132 6.41 1.34 12.39
CA ASP A 132 7.10 0.55 11.38
C ASP A 132 6.37 0.56 10.03
N PHE A 133 5.03 0.60 10.04
CA PHE A 133 4.24 0.78 8.83
C PHE A 133 4.31 2.22 8.29
N ALA A 134 4.30 3.21 9.17
CA ALA A 134 4.51 4.61 8.79
C ALA A 134 5.85 4.80 8.06
N PHE A 135 6.88 4.04 8.44
CA PHE A 135 8.15 3.99 7.73
C PHE A 135 7.97 3.49 6.27
N ILE A 136 7.23 2.41 6.04
CA ILE A 136 6.94 1.90 4.68
C ILE A 136 6.15 2.94 3.87
N LEU A 137 5.25 3.69 4.50
CA LEU A 137 4.46 4.71 3.83
C LEU A 137 5.24 5.99 3.51
N ASN A 138 6.32 6.29 4.24
CA ASN A 138 6.97 7.62 4.21
C ASN A 138 8.45 7.58 3.77
N ARG A 139 9.10 6.41 3.70
CA ARG A 139 10.49 6.28 3.25
C ARG A 139 10.56 5.82 1.80
N TYR A 140 11.10 6.68 0.94
CA TYR A 140 11.11 6.49 -0.51
C TYR A 140 12.52 6.26 -1.09
N LEU A 141 13.56 6.12 -0.24
CA LEU A 141 14.95 6.04 -0.67
C LEU A 141 15.28 4.84 -1.56
N ASP A 142 14.58 3.71 -1.33
CA ASP A 142 14.84 2.44 -2.02
C ASP A 142 13.83 2.16 -3.15
N GLY A 143 13.17 3.22 -3.63
CA GLY A 143 12.15 3.14 -4.64
C GLY A 143 10.72 3.18 -4.07
N PHE A 144 9.83 3.74 -4.84
CA PHE A 144 8.44 3.94 -4.44
C PHE A 144 7.46 3.61 -5.55
N THR A 145 6.24 3.33 -5.14
CA THR A 145 5.07 3.23 -6.01
C THR A 145 4.22 4.47 -5.83
N PHE A 146 3.78 5.05 -6.93
CA PHE A 146 2.97 6.25 -6.96
C PHE A 146 1.83 6.12 -7.97
N PHE A 147 0.63 6.60 -7.60
CA PHE A 147 -0.51 6.74 -8.49
C PHE A 147 -1.56 7.70 -7.91
N GLU A 148 -2.36 8.32 -8.77
CA GLU A 148 -3.48 9.13 -8.34
C GLU A 148 -4.58 8.26 -7.75
N LEU A 149 -5.14 8.69 -6.62
CA LEU A 149 -6.17 7.92 -5.93
C LEU A 149 -7.41 7.73 -6.80
N LYS A 150 -7.82 8.75 -7.57
CA LYS A 150 -8.98 8.69 -8.47
C LYS A 150 -8.86 7.59 -9.51
N ASP A 151 -7.66 7.40 -10.09
CA ASP A 151 -7.41 6.35 -11.07
C ASP A 151 -7.61 4.96 -10.44
N PHE A 152 -7.07 4.78 -9.25
CA PHE A 152 -7.22 3.54 -8.50
C PHE A 152 -8.68 3.25 -8.14
N LEU A 153 -9.42 4.27 -7.73
CA LEU A 153 -10.84 4.15 -7.37
C LEU A 153 -11.74 3.86 -8.57
N SER A 154 -11.34 4.26 -9.77
CA SER A 154 -12.08 3.98 -11.01
C SER A 154 -12.12 2.49 -11.38
N LEU A 155 -11.17 1.71 -10.88
CA LEU A 155 -11.05 0.28 -11.11
C LEU A 155 -12.11 -0.49 -10.31
N ARG A 156 -12.80 -1.44 -10.95
CA ARG A 156 -13.94 -2.14 -10.34
C ARG A 156 -13.59 -3.45 -9.65
N SER A 157 -12.65 -4.19 -10.23
CA SER A 157 -12.27 -5.51 -9.73
C SER A 157 -11.10 -5.43 -8.76
N LYS A 158 -11.07 -6.29 -7.74
CA LYS A 158 -9.91 -6.45 -6.87
C LYS A 158 -8.64 -6.83 -7.64
N TYR A 159 -8.79 -7.60 -8.72
CA TYR A 159 -7.66 -8.01 -9.56
C TYR A 159 -7.13 -6.86 -10.40
N ASP A 160 -8.00 -5.95 -10.88
CA ASP A 160 -7.58 -4.75 -11.59
C ASP A 160 -6.77 -3.85 -10.67
N LYS A 161 -7.25 -3.65 -9.45
CA LYS A 161 -6.57 -2.86 -8.40
C LYS A 161 -5.23 -3.47 -8.00
N ALA A 162 -5.17 -4.78 -7.80
CA ALA A 162 -3.93 -5.48 -7.47
C ALA A 162 -2.91 -5.36 -8.60
N LEU A 163 -3.32 -5.60 -9.85
CA LEU A 163 -2.44 -5.49 -11.01
C LEU A 163 -1.94 -4.06 -11.22
N TYR A 164 -2.83 -3.06 -11.15
CA TYR A 164 -2.47 -1.66 -11.28
C TYR A 164 -1.42 -1.23 -10.26
N ARG A 165 -1.64 -1.56 -8.99
CA ARG A 165 -0.70 -1.29 -7.91
C ARG A 165 0.69 -1.87 -8.18
N LEU A 166 0.76 -3.15 -8.61
CA LEU A 166 2.02 -3.81 -8.93
C LEU A 166 2.72 -3.16 -10.13
N LEU A 167 1.99 -2.84 -11.21
CA LEU A 167 2.58 -2.27 -12.41
C LEU A 167 3.00 -0.82 -12.23
N CYS A 168 2.35 -0.04 -11.36
CA CYS A 168 2.74 1.33 -11.04
C CYS A 168 4.16 1.43 -10.48
N GLN A 169 4.67 0.38 -9.81
CA GLN A 169 6.06 0.30 -9.36
C GLN A 169 7.06 0.37 -10.52
N TYR A 170 6.66 -0.10 -11.70
CA TYR A 170 7.53 -0.24 -12.87
C TYR A 170 7.23 0.81 -13.96
N ARG A 171 6.52 1.89 -13.62
CA ARG A 171 6.15 2.94 -14.60
C ARG A 171 7.35 3.56 -15.30
N SER A 172 8.46 3.75 -14.60
CA SER A 172 9.67 4.33 -15.16
C SER A 172 10.39 3.42 -16.15
N THR A 173 10.28 2.12 -15.96
CA THR A 173 10.90 1.11 -16.83
C THR A 173 9.97 0.62 -17.94
N GLY A 174 8.65 0.63 -17.70
CA GLY A 174 7.65 0.05 -18.59
C GLY A 174 7.76 -1.47 -18.74
N LEU A 175 8.47 -2.14 -17.81
CA LEU A 175 8.74 -3.57 -17.87
C LEU A 175 8.63 -4.21 -16.49
N TYR A 176 7.81 -5.25 -16.36
CA TYR A 176 7.73 -6.10 -15.18
C TYR A 176 7.80 -7.56 -15.56
N VAL A 177 8.77 -8.28 -15.02
CA VAL A 177 8.92 -9.73 -15.22
C VAL A 177 8.81 -10.44 -13.87
N VAL A 178 7.95 -11.45 -13.81
CA VAL A 178 7.67 -12.14 -12.55
C VAL A 178 7.45 -13.64 -12.79
N LYS A 179 7.93 -14.47 -11.85
CA LYS A 179 7.61 -15.91 -11.83
C LYS A 179 6.13 -16.11 -11.52
N ILE A 180 5.55 -17.17 -12.05
CA ILE A 180 4.09 -17.41 -11.95
C ILE A 180 3.63 -17.56 -10.50
N GLU A 181 4.36 -18.29 -9.65
CA GLU A 181 3.93 -18.55 -8.28
C GLU A 181 3.93 -17.27 -7.40
N PRO A 182 4.99 -16.46 -7.32
CA PRO A 182 4.93 -15.16 -6.64
C PRO A 182 3.83 -14.26 -7.20
N PHE A 183 3.63 -14.25 -8.53
CA PHE A 183 2.57 -13.44 -9.13
C PHE A 183 1.18 -13.87 -8.68
N ARG A 184 0.90 -15.17 -8.61
CA ARG A 184 -0.37 -15.69 -8.11
C ARG A 184 -0.65 -15.23 -6.69
N GLN A 185 0.36 -15.25 -5.81
CA GLN A 185 0.24 -14.79 -4.43
C GLN A 185 -0.03 -13.27 -4.36
N LEU A 186 0.75 -12.46 -5.09
CA LEU A 186 0.60 -10.99 -5.10
C LEU A 186 -0.75 -10.53 -5.67
N MET A 187 -1.28 -11.26 -6.66
CA MET A 187 -2.60 -11.02 -7.23
C MET A 187 -3.72 -11.61 -6.39
N CYS A 188 -3.40 -12.35 -5.33
CA CYS A 188 -4.36 -13.04 -4.48
C CYS A 188 -5.30 -13.96 -5.27
N PHE A 189 -4.77 -14.68 -6.26
CA PHE A 189 -5.52 -15.72 -6.95
C PHE A 189 -5.68 -16.95 -6.04
N PRO A 190 -6.86 -17.60 -6.04
CA PRO A 190 -7.02 -18.86 -5.33
C PRO A 190 -5.96 -19.89 -5.76
N ALA A 191 -5.43 -20.63 -4.78
CA ALA A 191 -4.36 -21.59 -5.03
C ALA A 191 -4.76 -22.67 -6.06
N ASP A 192 -6.03 -23.07 -6.04
CA ASP A 192 -6.64 -24.07 -6.94
C ASP A 192 -7.10 -23.50 -8.29
N MET A 193 -6.95 -22.18 -8.52
CA MET A 193 -7.39 -21.56 -9.78
C MET A 193 -6.57 -22.10 -10.97
N PRO A 194 -7.19 -22.70 -11.99
CA PRO A 194 -6.47 -23.17 -13.18
C PRO A 194 -5.79 -22.01 -13.93
N ASN A 195 -4.62 -22.27 -14.52
CA ASN A 195 -3.89 -21.27 -15.31
C ASN A 195 -4.74 -20.65 -16.43
N LYS A 196 -5.60 -21.42 -17.08
CA LYS A 196 -6.52 -20.90 -18.11
C LYS A 196 -7.44 -19.82 -17.56
N LYS A 197 -8.04 -20.06 -16.38
CA LYS A 197 -8.96 -19.10 -15.72
C LYS A 197 -8.20 -17.86 -15.22
N MET A 198 -7.02 -18.07 -14.66
CA MET A 198 -6.12 -16.98 -14.23
C MET A 198 -5.75 -16.06 -15.42
N MET A 199 -5.34 -16.64 -16.57
CA MET A 199 -5.00 -15.88 -17.77
C MET A 199 -6.21 -15.14 -18.36
N GLN A 200 -7.40 -15.72 -18.27
CA GLN A 200 -8.64 -15.06 -18.69
C GLN A 200 -8.94 -13.84 -17.81
N GLN A 201 -8.83 -13.98 -16.47
CA GLN A 201 -9.00 -12.88 -15.54
C GLN A 201 -7.94 -11.80 -15.78
N LEU A 202 -6.68 -12.20 -16.01
CA LEU A 202 -5.60 -11.27 -16.30
C LEU A 202 -5.85 -10.48 -17.60
N LYS A 203 -6.35 -11.14 -18.64
CA LYS A 203 -6.74 -10.46 -19.88
C LYS A 203 -7.82 -9.40 -19.64
N SER A 204 -8.80 -9.70 -18.79
CA SER A 204 -9.84 -8.73 -18.39
C SER A 204 -9.25 -7.54 -17.65
N SER A 205 -8.35 -7.78 -16.71
CA SER A 205 -7.67 -6.72 -15.94
C SER A 205 -6.79 -5.85 -16.85
N ILE A 206 -6.06 -6.43 -17.81
CA ILE A 206 -5.27 -5.68 -18.79
C ILE A 206 -6.16 -4.75 -19.61
N ALA A 207 -7.31 -5.24 -20.06
CA ALA A 207 -8.28 -4.40 -20.79
C ALA A 207 -8.82 -3.26 -19.92
N ALA A 208 -9.08 -3.49 -18.63
CA ALA A 208 -9.54 -2.46 -17.70
C ALA A 208 -8.47 -1.38 -17.42
N LEU A 209 -7.19 -1.73 -17.53
CA LEU A 209 -6.06 -0.82 -17.29
C LEU A 209 -5.58 -0.07 -18.53
N HIS A 210 -6.17 -0.30 -19.69
CA HIS A 210 -5.69 0.24 -20.98
C HIS A 210 -5.52 1.77 -20.98
N ASN A 211 -6.46 2.51 -20.37
CA ASN A 211 -6.41 3.98 -20.31
C ASN A 211 -5.39 4.49 -19.27
N LEU A 212 -5.07 3.70 -18.25
CA LEU A 212 -4.17 4.08 -17.16
C LEU A 212 -2.72 3.67 -17.42
N LEU A 213 -2.53 2.61 -18.19
CA LEU A 213 -1.24 2.08 -18.62
C LEU A 213 -1.29 1.78 -20.11
N PRO A 214 -1.04 2.80 -20.97
CA PRO A 214 -1.11 2.61 -22.43
C PRO A 214 -0.16 1.52 -22.91
N ASP A 215 -0.57 0.80 -23.96
CA ASP A 215 0.18 -0.31 -24.58
C ASP A 215 0.46 -1.49 -23.63
N LEU A 216 -0.35 -1.63 -22.58
CA LEU A 216 -0.17 -2.74 -21.63
C LEU A 216 -0.42 -4.08 -22.30
N THR A 217 0.59 -4.93 -22.30
CA THR A 217 0.56 -6.30 -22.79
C THR A 217 1.11 -7.26 -21.75
N CYS A 218 0.80 -8.55 -21.89
CA CYS A 218 1.32 -9.61 -21.05
C CYS A 218 1.67 -10.83 -21.90
N GLU A 219 2.93 -11.24 -21.87
CA GLU A 219 3.46 -12.39 -22.57
C GLU A 219 3.81 -13.50 -21.56
N PRO A 220 3.14 -14.66 -21.60
CA PRO A 220 3.50 -15.81 -20.78
C PRO A 220 4.70 -16.55 -21.36
N THR A 221 5.70 -16.84 -20.51
CA THR A 221 6.79 -17.74 -20.85
C THR A 221 6.43 -19.15 -20.41
N LYS A 222 6.51 -20.11 -21.32
CA LYS A 222 6.25 -21.52 -21.05
C LYS A 222 7.56 -22.24 -20.74
N SER A 223 7.46 -23.29 -19.90
CA SER A 223 8.59 -24.19 -19.68
C SER A 223 8.88 -24.99 -20.96
N SER A 224 10.16 -25.28 -21.17
CA SER A 224 10.58 -26.27 -22.19
C SER A 224 10.20 -27.72 -21.80
N LYS A 225 9.92 -27.97 -20.53
CA LYS A 225 9.45 -29.30 -20.05
C LYS A 225 7.95 -29.42 -20.28
N ARG A 226 7.51 -30.55 -20.83
CA ARG A 226 6.12 -30.81 -21.31
C ARG A 226 5.03 -30.55 -20.26
N ASP A 227 5.34 -30.72 -18.96
CA ASP A 227 4.33 -30.74 -17.89
C ASP A 227 4.30 -29.49 -17.01
N VAL A 228 5.16 -28.48 -17.23
CA VAL A 228 5.32 -27.37 -16.28
C VAL A 228 4.47 -26.13 -16.62
N GLY A 229 3.88 -26.05 -17.80
CA GLY A 229 2.99 -24.93 -18.16
C GLY A 229 3.67 -23.55 -18.21
N ILE A 230 2.99 -22.51 -17.69
CA ILE A 230 3.50 -21.14 -17.62
C ILE A 230 4.46 -21.03 -16.44
N VAL A 231 5.68 -20.50 -16.65
CA VAL A 231 6.70 -20.33 -15.61
C VAL A 231 6.89 -18.86 -15.19
N SER A 232 6.65 -17.93 -16.12
CA SER A 232 6.73 -16.50 -15.83
C SER A 232 5.81 -15.68 -16.72
N LEU A 233 5.58 -14.45 -16.32
CA LEU A 233 4.83 -13.44 -17.06
C LEU A 233 5.73 -12.24 -17.27
N LYS A 234 5.67 -11.67 -18.48
CA LYS A 234 6.35 -10.43 -18.84
C LYS A 234 5.28 -9.40 -19.22
N PHE A 235 5.22 -8.31 -18.47
CA PHE A 235 4.35 -7.17 -18.77
C PHE A 235 5.18 -6.08 -19.42
N THR A 236 4.67 -5.48 -20.50
CA THR A 236 5.24 -4.28 -21.12
C THR A 236 4.15 -3.25 -21.32
N PHE A 237 4.49 -1.98 -21.12
CA PHE A 237 3.58 -0.85 -21.26
C PHE A 237 4.39 0.43 -21.48
N GLN A 238 3.70 1.50 -21.89
CA GLN A 238 4.34 2.77 -22.14
C GLN A 238 4.95 3.35 -20.86
N LYS A 239 6.23 3.75 -20.94
CA LYS A 239 6.91 4.41 -19.82
C LYS A 239 6.25 5.75 -19.52
N SER A 240 6.05 6.03 -18.25
CA SER A 240 5.59 7.32 -17.78
C SER A 240 6.60 7.92 -16.82
N LYS A 241 6.95 9.19 -17.06
CA LYS A 241 7.78 9.99 -16.16
C LYS A 241 6.92 10.78 -15.14
N ALA A 242 5.66 10.41 -14.95
CA ALA A 242 4.82 11.10 -13.98
C ALA A 242 5.36 10.87 -12.55
N GLU A 243 6.52 11.49 -12.27
CA GLU A 243 6.95 11.79 -10.93
C GLU A 243 6.33 13.16 -10.59
N PRO A 244 5.60 13.28 -9.47
CA PRO A 244 5.45 14.59 -8.86
C PRO A 244 6.86 15.12 -8.63
N ALA A 245 7.08 16.40 -8.95
CA ALA A 245 8.35 17.07 -8.70
C ALA A 245 8.87 16.61 -7.33
N GLN A 246 10.11 16.12 -7.27
CA GLN A 246 10.74 15.66 -6.06
C GLN A 246 10.68 16.77 -5.02
N GLU A 247 9.66 16.77 -4.17
CA GLU A 247 9.83 17.36 -2.87
C GLU A 247 10.74 16.41 -2.12
N VAL A 248 11.98 16.84 -1.95
CA VAL A 248 12.82 16.36 -0.86
C VAL A 248 12.00 16.68 0.40
N LEU A 249 11.27 15.68 0.91
CA LEU A 249 10.75 15.75 2.26
C LEU A 249 11.98 15.92 3.13
N THR A 250 12.30 17.17 3.46
CA THR A 250 13.15 17.46 4.60
C THR A 250 12.45 16.79 5.76
N VAL A 251 12.98 15.65 6.16
CA VAL A 251 12.60 14.98 7.39
C VAL A 251 12.64 16.10 8.44
N ASN A 252 11.47 16.44 8.98
CA ASN A 252 11.38 17.46 10.02
C ASN A 252 12.39 17.05 11.09
N PRO A 253 13.44 17.86 11.37
CA PRO A 253 14.45 17.53 12.37
C PRO A 253 13.83 17.26 13.75
N ASP A 254 12.61 17.75 14.02
CA ASP A 254 11.86 17.45 15.23
C ASP A 254 11.39 15.98 15.30
N PHE A 255 11.37 15.26 14.17
CA PHE A 255 11.06 13.84 14.13
C PHE A 255 12.20 12.99 14.72
N VAL A 256 13.44 13.47 14.66
CA VAL A 256 14.62 12.82 15.26
C VAL A 256 14.70 13.07 16.77
N ASN A 257 14.03 14.12 17.27
CA ASN A 257 14.11 14.58 18.66
C ASN A 257 12.88 14.27 19.52
N GLN A 258 11.86 13.56 19.02
CA GLN A 258 10.79 13.06 19.89
C GLN A 258 11.37 11.96 20.78
N LYS A 259 11.47 12.27 22.08
CA LYS A 259 11.85 11.27 23.10
C LYS A 259 10.92 10.06 22.96
N PRO A 260 11.45 8.83 22.82
CA PRO A 260 10.63 7.63 22.86
C PRO A 260 9.94 7.58 24.22
N GLU A 261 8.63 7.40 24.22
CA GLU A 261 7.97 6.92 25.43
C GLU A 261 8.59 5.56 25.78
N GLU A 262 9.08 5.44 26.98
CA GLU A 262 9.79 4.37 27.66
C GLU A 262 9.84 2.99 26.95
N GLY A 263 11.01 2.60 26.45
CA GLY A 263 11.21 1.23 25.98
C GLY A 263 12.59 0.93 25.39
N LEU A 264 13.09 1.75 24.49
CA LEU A 264 14.39 1.52 23.84
C LEU A 264 15.24 2.79 23.89
N THR A 265 16.55 2.62 24.16
CA THR A 265 17.49 3.73 24.13
C THR A 265 17.74 4.21 22.69
N MET A 266 18.12 5.47 22.49
CA MET A 266 18.46 6.02 21.16
C MET A 266 19.55 5.21 20.44
N SER A 267 20.49 4.61 21.19
CA SER A 267 21.51 3.72 20.65
C SER A 267 20.89 2.43 20.09
N GLN A 268 19.96 1.85 20.81
CA GLN A 268 19.23 0.64 20.37
C GLN A 268 18.29 0.91 19.18
N LEU A 269 17.70 2.12 19.11
CA LEU A 269 16.88 2.55 17.96
C LEU A 269 17.76 2.84 16.74
N ALA A 270 18.93 3.43 16.91
CA ALA A 270 19.89 3.66 15.82
C ALA A 270 20.43 2.31 15.31
N GLU A 271 20.79 1.39 16.19
CA GLU A 271 21.25 0.05 15.84
C GLU A 271 20.13 -0.76 15.15
N LEU A 272 18.90 -0.65 15.60
CA LEU A 272 17.73 -1.26 14.97
C LEU A 272 17.44 -0.63 13.60
N ALA A 273 17.61 0.68 13.45
CA ALA A 273 17.43 1.38 12.17
C ALA A 273 18.54 1.03 11.17
N GLU A 274 19.77 0.90 11.64
CA GLU A 274 20.93 0.52 10.83
C GLU A 274 20.85 -0.96 10.42
N MET A 275 20.46 -1.84 11.34
CA MET A 275 20.16 -3.24 11.07
C MET A 275 18.96 -3.41 10.12
N LYS A 276 17.91 -2.60 10.27
CA LYS A 276 16.77 -2.56 9.34
C LYS A 276 17.21 -2.11 7.94
N SER A 277 18.11 -1.13 7.84
CA SER A 277 18.61 -0.64 6.55
C SER A 277 19.45 -1.70 5.84
N GLN A 278 20.44 -2.27 6.51
CA GLN A 278 21.29 -3.33 5.95
C GLN A 278 20.49 -4.59 5.59
N HIS A 279 19.52 -4.94 6.44
CA HIS A 279 18.70 -6.12 6.23
C HIS A 279 17.66 -5.96 5.12
N LEU A 280 17.12 -4.75 4.90
CA LEU A 280 16.24 -4.45 3.78
C LEU A 280 17.00 -4.56 2.45
N ASP A 281 18.26 -4.15 2.41
CA ASP A 281 19.13 -4.31 1.24
C ASP A 281 19.42 -5.79 0.96
N ASP A 282 19.69 -6.58 1.99
CA ASP A 282 19.89 -8.03 1.90
C ASP A 282 18.62 -8.79 1.50
N LEU A 283 17.44 -8.35 1.96
CA LEU A 283 16.15 -8.94 1.62
C LEU A 283 15.72 -8.61 0.20
N ALA A 284 15.99 -7.39 -0.27
CA ALA A 284 15.80 -7.00 -1.67
C ALA A 284 16.65 -7.88 -2.59
N ALA A 285 17.87 -8.22 -2.17
CA ALA A 285 18.77 -9.11 -2.92
C ALA A 285 18.34 -10.59 -2.88
N LYS A 286 17.67 -11.04 -1.80
CA LYS A 286 17.34 -12.47 -1.57
C LYS A 286 15.87 -12.86 -1.76
N ASN A 287 14.96 -11.92 -2.09
CA ASN A 287 13.49 -12.18 -2.20
C ASN A 287 12.87 -12.87 -0.96
N ALA A 288 13.37 -12.62 0.24
CA ALA A 288 13.06 -13.37 1.44
C ALA A 288 12.10 -12.67 2.42
N VAL A 289 11.26 -11.74 1.96
CA VAL A 289 10.18 -11.18 2.79
C VAL A 289 8.96 -12.08 2.69
N THR A 290 8.62 -12.76 3.78
CA THR A 290 7.39 -13.54 3.89
C THR A 290 6.35 -12.76 4.68
N PHE A 291 5.14 -12.63 4.13
CA PHE A 291 3.99 -12.07 4.82
C PHE A 291 3.02 -13.20 5.17
N SER A 292 2.53 -13.21 6.40
CA SER A 292 1.49 -14.13 6.83
C SER A 292 0.23 -13.38 7.24
N VAL A 293 -0.91 -13.93 6.87
CA VAL A 293 -2.22 -13.51 7.40
C VAL A 293 -2.58 -14.52 8.47
N VAL A 294 -2.90 -14.07 9.67
CA VAL A 294 -3.45 -14.92 10.72
C VAL A 294 -4.93 -15.12 10.39
N GLU A 295 -5.34 -16.39 10.20
CA GLU A 295 -6.74 -16.79 9.98
C GLU A 295 -7.61 -16.61 11.22
#